data_0ff69fc0266903552c5c5c93083c25cf
#
_entry.id   0ff69fc0266903552c5c5c93083c25cf
#
_cell.length_a   1.000
_cell.length_b   1.000
_cell.length_c   1.000
_cell.angle_alpha   90.00
_cell.angle_beta   90.00
_cell.angle_gamma   90.00
#
_symmetry.space_group_name_H-M   'P 1'
#
loop_
_entity.id
_entity.type
_entity.pdbx_description
1 polymer ?
#
loop_
_entity_poly.entity_id
_entity_poly.type
_entity_poly.pdbx_seq_one_letter_code
_entity_poly.pdbx_strand_id
1 'polypeptide(L)'
;GPRLDPNDGRVVSNIIMAAINDQPLNIYGDGSQTRSLCYVSDLVDGILRMADSNNSGPINLGNPNELTILQLAQRVIDLTHSKSTINFQSALSDDPQQRNPDIALAKTALNWFPATDLDAGLQSTVHWMTTMEHKYDK
;
A
#
# COMPACT_ATOMS: atom_id res chain seq x y z
N GLY A 1 -4.90 3.99 0.51
CA GLY A 1 -5.52 5.28 0.88
C GLY A 1 -6.97 5.10 1.31
N PRO A 2 -7.66 6.17 1.74
CA PRO A 2 -9.10 6.14 2.04
C PRO A 2 -9.91 5.53 0.89
N ARG A 3 -11.02 4.87 1.23
CA ARG A 3 -11.91 4.10 0.32
C ARG A 3 -11.30 2.79 -0.20
N LEU A 4 -10.15 2.37 0.32
CA LEU A 4 -9.68 1.00 0.12
C LEU A 4 -10.65 0.05 0.83
N ASP A 5 -11.12 -0.98 0.11
CA ASP A 5 -12.00 -2.00 0.71
C ASP A 5 -11.19 -2.82 1.74
N PRO A 6 -11.64 -2.91 3.00
CA PRO A 6 -10.97 -3.74 4.01
C PRO A 6 -10.83 -5.21 3.61
N ASN A 7 -11.74 -5.71 2.77
CA ASN A 7 -11.81 -7.11 2.36
C ASN A 7 -11.30 -7.36 0.93
N ASP A 8 -10.52 -6.45 0.33
CA ASP A 8 -10.02 -6.61 -1.03
C ASP A 8 -8.92 -7.69 -1.19
N GLY A 9 -8.49 -8.29 -0.08
CA GLY A 9 -7.51 -9.38 -0.05
C GLY A 9 -6.06 -8.96 -0.31
N ARG A 10 -5.78 -7.67 -0.43
CA ARG A 10 -4.41 -7.18 -0.65
C ARG A 10 -3.62 -7.14 0.64
N VAL A 11 -2.29 -7.19 0.51
CA VAL A 11 -1.39 -7.23 1.68
C VAL A 11 -1.59 -6.04 2.62
N VAL A 12 -1.82 -4.83 2.09
CA VAL A 12 -1.98 -3.62 2.90
C VAL A 12 -3.27 -3.69 3.71
N SER A 13 -4.41 -4.02 3.08
CA SER A 13 -5.71 -4.16 3.76
C SER A 13 -5.67 -5.26 4.81
N ASN A 14 -5.14 -6.44 4.46
CA ASN A 14 -5.04 -7.57 5.38
C ASN A 14 -4.20 -7.23 6.63
N ILE A 15 -3.04 -6.60 6.45
CA ILE A 15 -2.16 -6.19 7.56
C ILE A 15 -2.85 -5.14 8.44
N ILE A 16 -3.46 -4.11 7.85
CA ILE A 16 -4.14 -3.05 8.61
C ILE A 16 -5.33 -3.61 9.39
N MET A 17 -6.18 -4.42 8.75
CA MET A 17 -7.35 -4.99 9.41
C MET A 17 -6.97 -5.95 10.54
N ALA A 18 -5.95 -6.79 10.34
CA ALA A 18 -5.45 -7.64 11.41
C ALA A 18 -4.92 -6.81 12.60
N ALA A 19 -4.17 -5.75 12.32
CA ALA A 19 -3.61 -4.88 13.36
C ALA A 19 -4.69 -4.10 14.13
N ILE A 20 -5.70 -3.54 13.46
CA ILE A 20 -6.81 -2.84 14.12
C ILE A 20 -7.55 -3.76 15.10
N ASN A 21 -7.67 -5.05 14.76
CA ASN A 21 -8.39 -6.06 15.53
C ASN A 21 -7.49 -6.82 16.52
N ASP A 22 -6.25 -6.42 16.73
CA ASP A 22 -5.27 -7.13 17.55
C ASP A 22 -5.10 -8.63 17.16
N GLN A 23 -5.36 -8.95 15.88
CA GLN A 23 -5.20 -10.30 15.34
C GLN A 23 -3.77 -10.52 14.84
N PRO A 24 -3.29 -11.78 14.80
CA PRO A 24 -1.97 -12.08 14.25
C PRO A 24 -1.84 -11.64 12.78
N LEU A 25 -0.73 -10.96 12.46
CA LEU A 25 -0.37 -10.59 11.09
C LEU A 25 0.31 -11.77 10.41
N ASN A 26 -0.36 -12.37 9.44
CA ASN A 26 0.21 -13.49 8.67
C ASN A 26 1.08 -12.95 7.53
N ILE A 27 2.36 -13.27 7.56
CA ILE A 27 3.35 -12.96 6.52
C ILE A 27 3.76 -14.26 5.82
N TYR A 28 3.60 -14.31 4.51
CA TYR A 28 4.02 -15.46 3.71
C TYR A 28 5.52 -15.36 3.42
N GLY A 29 6.24 -16.49 3.55
CA GLY A 29 7.70 -16.51 3.49
C GLY A 29 8.34 -15.87 4.71
N ASP A 30 9.50 -15.27 4.53
CA ASP A 30 10.28 -14.57 5.58
C ASP A 30 9.96 -13.07 5.65
N GLY A 31 9.07 -12.57 4.80
CA GLY A 31 8.69 -11.17 4.72
C GLY A 31 9.70 -10.25 4.02
N SER A 32 10.74 -10.82 3.38
CA SER A 32 11.76 -10.08 2.64
C SER A 32 11.29 -9.58 1.28
N GLN A 33 10.21 -10.15 0.73
CA GLN A 33 9.62 -9.67 -0.52
C GLN A 33 9.23 -8.21 -0.42
N THR A 34 9.48 -7.44 -1.50
CA THR A 34 9.27 -5.99 -1.49
C THR A 34 8.03 -5.59 -2.27
N ARG A 35 7.44 -4.47 -1.85
CA ARG A 35 6.33 -3.81 -2.54
C ARG A 35 6.57 -2.30 -2.56
N SER A 36 6.11 -1.68 -3.64
CA SER A 36 6.09 -0.24 -3.82
C SER A 36 4.66 0.25 -3.61
N LEU A 37 4.44 1.05 -2.59
CA LEU A 37 3.12 1.57 -2.25
C LEU A 37 2.97 3.00 -2.75
N CYS A 38 1.96 3.26 -3.57
CA CYS A 38 1.62 4.59 -4.06
C CYS A 38 0.31 5.04 -3.43
N TYR A 39 0.29 6.26 -2.90
CA TYR A 39 -0.91 6.81 -2.31
C TYR A 39 -1.95 7.17 -3.38
N VAL A 40 -3.22 7.01 -3.05
CA VAL A 40 -4.31 7.12 -4.02
C VAL A 40 -4.40 8.49 -4.69
N SER A 41 -4.18 9.59 -3.96
CA SER A 41 -4.24 10.93 -4.54
C SER A 41 -3.11 11.20 -5.53
N ASP A 42 -1.90 10.67 -5.25
CA ASP A 42 -0.77 10.80 -6.17
C ASP A 42 -1.07 10.04 -7.47
N LEU A 43 -1.63 8.83 -7.36
CA LEU A 43 -2.00 8.03 -8.53
C LEU A 43 -3.09 8.73 -9.35
N VAL A 44 -4.12 9.29 -8.71
CA VAL A 44 -5.20 10.04 -9.37
C VAL A 44 -4.64 11.28 -10.08
N ASP A 45 -3.75 12.06 -9.45
CA ASP A 45 -3.08 13.19 -10.10
C ASP A 45 -2.32 12.76 -11.36
N GLY A 46 -1.58 11.65 -11.28
CA GLY A 46 -0.88 11.09 -12.45
C GLY A 46 -1.83 10.69 -13.58
N ILE A 47 -2.97 10.08 -13.27
CA ILE A 47 -4.00 9.71 -14.25
C ILE A 47 -4.60 10.96 -14.92
N LEU A 48 -4.91 12.00 -14.14
CA LEU A 48 -5.44 13.26 -14.68
C LEU A 48 -4.43 13.93 -15.60
N ARG A 49 -3.16 14.01 -15.21
CA ARG A 49 -2.09 14.56 -16.08
C ARG A 49 -1.93 13.74 -17.36
N MET A 50 -2.05 12.41 -17.27
CA MET A 50 -2.02 11.56 -18.47
C MET A 50 -3.21 11.85 -19.40
N ALA A 51 -4.41 12.01 -18.86
CA ALA A 51 -5.61 12.33 -19.61
C ALA A 51 -5.52 13.69 -20.32
N ASP A 52 -4.88 14.68 -19.70
CA ASP A 52 -4.67 16.02 -20.26
C ASP A 52 -3.46 16.10 -21.20
N SER A 53 -2.66 15.05 -21.30
CA SER A 53 -1.46 15.01 -22.14
C SER A 53 -1.77 14.55 -23.57
N ASN A 54 -0.84 14.84 -24.49
CA ASN A 54 -0.87 14.30 -25.86
C ASN A 54 -0.18 12.92 -25.96
N ASN A 55 0.18 12.29 -24.84
CA ASN A 55 0.83 11.00 -24.86
C ASN A 55 -0.21 9.89 -25.06
N SER A 56 0.05 8.99 -26.01
CA SER A 56 -0.83 7.85 -26.32
C SER A 56 -0.25 6.49 -25.91
N GLY A 57 1.00 6.46 -25.48
CA GLY A 57 1.68 5.23 -25.05
C GLY A 57 1.47 4.91 -23.55
N PRO A 58 1.82 3.71 -23.10
CA PRO A 58 1.74 3.34 -21.69
C PRO A 58 2.79 4.12 -20.88
N ILE A 59 2.35 4.67 -19.73
CA ILE A 59 3.22 5.35 -18.76
C ILE A 59 3.00 4.72 -17.39
N ASN A 60 4.08 4.25 -16.76
CA ASN A 60 4.00 3.74 -15.40
C ASN A 60 3.76 4.87 -14.41
N LEU A 61 2.74 4.71 -13.57
CA LEU A 61 2.48 5.55 -12.41
C LEU A 61 2.60 4.72 -11.14
N GLY A 62 3.39 5.16 -10.19
CA GLY A 62 3.62 4.45 -8.94
C GLY A 62 4.73 5.10 -8.11
N ASN A 63 5.02 4.52 -6.96
CA ASN A 63 6.11 4.99 -6.11
C ASN A 63 7.31 4.05 -6.27
N PRO A 64 8.51 4.50 -6.67
CA PRO A 64 9.67 3.64 -6.82
C PRO A 64 10.33 3.24 -5.49
N ASN A 65 9.89 3.80 -4.37
CA ASN A 65 10.43 3.46 -3.06
C ASN A 65 9.82 2.13 -2.58
N GLU A 66 10.68 1.14 -2.42
CA GLU A 66 10.28 -0.19 -1.95
C GLU A 66 10.38 -0.30 -0.42
N LEU A 67 9.52 -1.13 0.14
CA LEU A 67 9.66 -1.62 1.51
C LEU A 67 9.35 -3.11 1.53
N THR A 68 9.95 -3.82 2.50
CA THR A 68 9.62 -5.23 2.70
C THR A 68 8.25 -5.39 3.35
N ILE A 69 7.63 -6.56 3.17
CA ILE A 69 6.36 -6.86 3.85
C ILE A 69 6.53 -6.85 5.37
N LEU A 70 7.69 -7.30 5.85
CA LEU A 70 8.01 -7.24 7.28
C LEU A 70 8.08 -5.79 7.79
N GLN A 71 8.74 -4.88 7.05
CA GLN A 71 8.78 -3.45 7.37
C GLN A 71 7.39 -2.81 7.36
N LEU A 72 6.53 -3.18 6.40
CA LEU A 72 5.15 -2.71 6.34
C LEU A 72 4.37 -3.16 7.58
N ALA A 73 4.46 -4.44 7.95
CA ALA A 73 3.78 -4.98 9.11
C ALA A 73 4.19 -4.26 10.41
N GLN A 74 5.50 -4.06 10.61
CA GLN A 74 5.99 -3.35 11.79
C GLN A 74 5.49 -1.91 11.85
N ARG A 75 5.54 -1.16 10.74
CA ARG A 75 5.00 0.21 10.68
C ARG A 75 3.52 0.28 11.01
N VAL A 76 2.72 -0.69 10.53
CA VAL A 76 1.29 -0.72 10.82
C VAL A 76 1.02 -1.04 12.29
N ILE A 77 1.75 -1.98 12.89
CA ILE A 77 1.67 -2.26 14.33
C ILE A 77 1.97 -1.00 15.14
N ASP A 78 3.05 -0.29 14.80
CA ASP A 78 3.46 0.93 15.50
C ASP A 78 2.40 2.04 15.35
N LEU A 79 1.86 2.25 14.14
CA LEU A 79 0.83 3.25 13.86
C LEU A 79 -0.51 2.98 14.54
N THR A 80 -0.88 1.72 14.69
CA THR A 80 -2.14 1.30 15.32
C THR A 80 -2.01 1.08 16.82
N HIS A 81 -0.79 1.07 17.35
CA HIS A 81 -0.49 0.66 18.73
C HIS A 81 -1.03 -0.73 19.05
N SER A 82 -1.07 -1.60 18.04
CA SER A 82 -1.64 -2.94 18.13
C SER A 82 -0.77 -3.89 18.94
N LYS A 83 -1.42 -4.84 19.62
CA LYS A 83 -0.78 -5.95 20.31
C LYS A 83 -0.55 -7.17 19.41
N SER A 84 -0.80 -7.03 18.12
CA SER A 84 -0.66 -8.09 17.14
C SER A 84 0.75 -8.66 17.08
N THR A 85 0.85 -9.97 16.92
CA THR A 85 2.11 -10.67 16.68
C THR A 85 2.27 -10.95 15.18
N ILE A 86 3.51 -11.04 14.72
CA ILE A 86 3.82 -11.44 13.34
C ILE A 86 3.96 -12.96 13.29
N ASN A 87 3.18 -13.61 12.44
CA ASN A 87 3.22 -15.03 12.18
C ASN A 87 3.70 -15.30 10.75
N PHE A 88 4.79 -16.07 10.62
CA PHE A 88 5.29 -16.47 9.32
C PHE A 88 4.59 -17.73 8.83
N GLN A 89 4.13 -17.70 7.57
CA GLN A 89 3.46 -18.80 6.88
C GLN A 89 4.34 -19.29 5.73
N SER A 90 4.05 -20.49 5.22
CA SER A 90 4.74 -21.00 4.03
C SER A 90 4.64 -20.01 2.87
N ALA A 91 5.75 -19.81 2.15
CA ALA A 91 5.78 -18.93 1.00
C ALA A 91 4.79 -19.39 -0.08
N LEU A 92 4.12 -18.44 -0.73
CA LEU A 92 3.28 -18.74 -1.89
C LEU A 92 4.16 -18.92 -3.14
N SER A 93 3.88 -19.94 -3.94
CA SER A 93 4.67 -20.26 -5.14
C SER A 93 4.70 -19.15 -6.17
N ASP A 94 3.62 -18.37 -6.26
CA ASP A 94 3.41 -17.37 -7.30
C ASP A 94 3.51 -15.91 -6.80
N ASP A 95 3.97 -15.69 -5.56
CA ASP A 95 4.14 -14.32 -5.04
C ASP A 95 5.43 -13.68 -5.59
N PRO A 96 5.33 -12.60 -6.37
CA PRO A 96 6.51 -11.92 -6.89
C PRO A 96 7.41 -11.41 -5.76
N GLN A 97 8.71 -11.68 -5.86
CA GLN A 97 9.69 -11.20 -4.86
C GLN A 97 9.80 -9.67 -4.86
N GLN A 98 9.62 -9.05 -6.03
CA GLN A 98 9.75 -7.61 -6.21
C GLN A 98 8.68 -7.04 -7.15
N ARG A 99 8.14 -5.86 -6.79
CA ARG A 99 7.31 -5.05 -7.68
C ARG A 99 7.71 -3.60 -7.50
N ASN A 100 8.45 -3.06 -8.47
CA ASN A 100 8.97 -1.69 -8.44
C ASN A 100 8.75 -1.03 -9.82
N PRO A 101 7.97 0.05 -9.92
CA PRO A 101 7.73 0.73 -11.18
C PRO A 101 8.91 1.65 -11.54
N ASP A 102 9.37 1.61 -12.78
CA ASP A 102 10.16 2.69 -13.35
C ASP A 102 9.22 3.83 -13.78
N ILE A 103 9.39 5.00 -13.16
CA ILE A 103 8.58 6.20 -13.40
C ILE A 103 9.33 7.30 -14.15
N ALA A 104 10.46 7.00 -14.77
CA ALA A 104 11.27 7.98 -15.50
C ALA A 104 10.44 8.70 -16.59
N LEU A 105 9.61 7.96 -17.31
CA LEU A 105 8.75 8.52 -18.35
C LEU A 105 7.64 9.40 -17.74
N ALA A 106 7.04 9.01 -16.61
CA ALA A 106 6.05 9.85 -15.91
C ALA A 106 6.66 11.20 -15.49
N LYS A 107 7.89 11.19 -14.98
CA LYS A 107 8.60 12.42 -14.60
C LYS A 107 8.83 13.35 -15.78
N THR A 108 9.28 12.82 -16.92
CA THR A 108 9.63 13.64 -18.09
C THR A 108 8.43 14.05 -18.92
N ALA A 109 7.49 13.15 -19.15
CA ALA A 109 6.33 13.39 -20.04
C ALA A 109 5.15 14.07 -19.34
N LEU A 110 4.94 13.81 -18.03
CA LEU A 110 3.80 14.33 -17.28
C LEU A 110 4.21 15.31 -16.18
N ASN A 111 5.51 15.55 -15.96
CA ASN A 111 6.02 16.28 -14.79
C ASN A 111 5.39 15.74 -13.48
N TRP A 112 5.32 14.41 -13.37
CA TRP A 112 4.65 13.73 -12.27
C TRP A 112 5.62 12.84 -11.48
N PHE A 113 5.46 12.87 -10.18
CA PHE A 113 6.10 11.96 -9.22
C PHE A 113 5.21 11.84 -7.97
N PRO A 114 5.27 10.71 -7.23
CA PRO A 114 4.51 10.56 -6.00
C PRO A 114 5.08 11.50 -4.94
N ALA A 115 4.20 12.28 -4.30
CA ALA A 115 4.58 13.30 -3.32
C ALA A 115 4.21 12.93 -1.88
N THR A 116 3.29 11.98 -1.69
CA THR A 116 2.80 11.60 -0.37
C THR A 116 3.82 10.71 0.34
N ASP A 117 4.20 11.11 1.54
CA ASP A 117 5.04 10.31 2.44
C ASP A 117 4.34 9.00 2.82
N LEU A 118 5.11 7.91 2.96
CA LEU A 118 4.57 6.58 3.24
C LEU A 118 3.80 6.55 4.56
N ASP A 119 4.38 7.08 5.63
CA ASP A 119 3.78 7.01 6.96
C ASP A 119 2.50 7.88 7.03
N ALA A 120 2.51 9.05 6.39
CA ALA A 120 1.32 9.89 6.25
C ALA A 120 0.20 9.19 5.46
N GLY A 121 0.55 8.51 4.36
CA GLY A 121 -0.39 7.71 3.56
C GLY A 121 -0.95 6.52 4.32
N LEU A 122 -0.11 5.79 5.07
CA LEU A 122 -0.54 4.68 5.92
C LEU A 122 -1.44 5.16 7.05
N GLN A 123 -1.09 6.24 7.75
CA GLN A 123 -1.89 6.82 8.82
C GLN A 123 -3.30 7.20 8.33
N SER A 124 -3.39 7.86 7.18
CA SER A 124 -4.68 8.21 6.57
C SER A 124 -5.51 6.96 6.21
N THR A 125 -4.84 5.89 5.76
CA THR A 125 -5.50 4.63 5.38
C THR A 125 -6.01 3.89 6.62
N VAL A 126 -5.17 3.79 7.67
CA VAL A 126 -5.55 3.21 8.97
C VAL A 126 -6.75 3.94 9.55
N HIS A 127 -6.69 5.28 9.61
CA HIS A 127 -7.79 6.09 10.12
C HIS A 127 -9.12 5.82 9.37
N TRP A 128 -9.06 5.72 8.05
CA TRP A 128 -10.22 5.37 7.23
C TRP A 128 -10.78 3.99 7.59
N MET A 129 -9.92 2.96 7.64
CA MET A 129 -10.35 1.59 7.92
C MET A 129 -10.95 1.46 9.31
N THR A 130 -10.35 2.06 10.33
CA THR A 130 -10.89 2.09 11.71
C THR A 130 -12.28 2.73 11.75
N THR A 131 -12.48 3.82 11.00
CA THR A 131 -13.78 4.51 10.95
C THR A 131 -14.85 3.66 10.26
N MET A 132 -14.48 2.88 9.23
CA MET A 132 -15.40 2.01 8.51
C MET A 132 -15.79 0.79 9.33
N GLU A 133 -14.87 0.19 10.08
CA GLU A 133 -15.15 -0.96 10.95
C GLU A 133 -16.25 -0.61 11.96
N HIS A 134 -16.13 0.49 12.67
CA HIS A 134 -17.17 0.95 13.61
C HIS A 134 -18.53 1.24 12.97
N LYS A 135 -18.60 1.35 11.65
CA LYS A 135 -19.84 1.62 10.91
C LYS A 135 -20.60 0.35 10.53
N TYR A 136 -19.91 -0.78 10.42
CA TYR A 136 -20.49 -2.07 10.03
C TYR A 136 -20.76 -3.01 11.23
N ASP A 137 -20.26 -2.69 12.42
CA ASP A 137 -20.53 -3.42 13.68
C ASP A 137 -21.87 -3.04 14.36
N LYS A 138 -22.76 -2.38 13.61
CA LYS A 138 -24.13 -2.03 14.06
C LYS A 138 -25.15 -2.79 13.17
#